data_14a80def9d1d12e3b264afac9efa9eea
#
_entry.id   14a80def9d1d12e3b264afac9efa9eea
#
_cell.length_a   1.000
_cell.length_b   1.000
_cell.length_c   1.000
_cell.angle_alpha   90.00
_cell.angle_beta   90.00
_cell.angle_gamma   90.00
#
_symmetry.space_group_name_H-M   'P 1'
#
loop_
_entity.id
_entity.type
_entity.pdbx_description
1 polymer ?
#
loop_
_entity_poly.entity_id
_entity_poly.type
_entity_poly.pdbx_seq_one_letter_code
_entity_poly.pdbx_strand_id
1 'polypeptide(L)'
;RTQRINGILVCLSDIIIMPQLKKINLPENCILIFDATQILGLIATNNIENPLYWFSDEQKFILMGATHKTLPGPTCGLIMTNNLKLARQFDTLINPDYLRNSQLHHILSLILTLMELEIYGKQYSFSIINNANILAKALDIYQFNIIQVPPKYTYTHQIFISMPQNKAEMFYNKCLDYGVSINFRNKKIYRTCGLRIGTQEISRYGWNEKEMFIIAEILRDIRDNVHLSQDISQKINTLSAIINISFSFHPY
;
A
#
# COMPACT_ATOMS: atom_id res chain seq x y z
N ARG A 1 21.94 -13.54 30.83
CA ARG A 1 20.56 -13.09 31.10
C ARG A 1 19.77 -13.29 29.82
N THR A 2 18.88 -14.28 29.77
CA THR A 2 17.92 -14.43 28.66
C THR A 2 16.96 -13.26 28.68
N GLN A 3 17.04 -12.40 27.69
CA GLN A 3 16.09 -11.28 27.55
C GLN A 3 14.71 -11.86 27.26
N ARG A 4 13.73 -11.53 28.08
CA ARG A 4 12.33 -11.93 27.89
C ARG A 4 11.70 -11.05 26.82
N ILE A 5 11.26 -11.64 25.71
CA ILE A 5 10.54 -10.92 24.65
C ILE A 5 9.09 -10.76 25.11
N ASN A 6 8.63 -9.51 25.25
CA ASN A 6 7.27 -9.18 25.65
C ASN A 6 6.37 -8.81 24.48
N GLY A 7 6.92 -8.47 23.32
CA GLY A 7 6.18 -8.12 22.12
C GLY A 7 7.00 -8.24 20.84
N ILE A 8 6.32 -8.51 19.75
CA ILE A 8 6.87 -8.56 18.39
C ILE A 8 6.07 -7.58 17.54
N LEU A 9 6.77 -6.61 16.94
CA LEU A 9 6.18 -5.70 15.95
C LEU A 9 6.60 -6.13 14.55
N VAL A 10 5.64 -6.43 13.70
CA VAL A 10 5.82 -6.65 12.27
C VAL A 10 5.35 -5.39 11.54
N CYS A 11 6.28 -4.60 11.05
CA CYS A 11 6.01 -3.36 10.33
C CYS A 11 6.75 -3.39 8.98
N LEU A 12 5.99 -3.41 7.87
CA LEU A 12 6.52 -3.51 6.52
C LEU A 12 6.04 -2.35 5.67
N SER A 13 6.95 -1.43 5.33
CA SER A 13 6.66 -0.34 4.41
C SER A 13 6.70 -0.77 2.94
N ASP A 14 7.41 -1.84 2.64
CA ASP A 14 7.59 -2.40 1.31
C ASP A 14 7.10 -3.85 1.34
N ILE A 15 5.96 -4.09 0.72
CA ILE A 15 5.23 -5.34 0.84
C ILE A 15 4.61 -5.74 -0.51
N ILE A 16 5.13 -6.80 -1.13
CA ILE A 16 4.59 -7.40 -2.36
C ILE A 16 3.80 -8.68 -2.10
N ILE A 17 3.91 -9.22 -0.90
CA ILE A 17 3.15 -10.38 -0.43
C ILE A 17 2.91 -10.28 1.07
N MET A 18 1.75 -10.73 1.53
CA MET A 18 1.40 -10.79 2.95
C MET A 18 2.41 -11.65 3.73
N PRO A 19 2.97 -11.16 4.85
CA PRO A 19 3.84 -11.96 5.69
C PRO A 19 3.07 -13.14 6.33
N GLN A 20 3.78 -14.25 6.53
CA GLN A 20 3.19 -15.47 7.09
C GLN A 20 3.09 -15.40 8.61
N LEU A 21 2.27 -14.51 9.15
CA LEU A 21 2.13 -14.27 10.60
C LEU A 21 1.74 -15.54 11.37
N LYS A 22 0.94 -16.43 10.75
CA LYS A 22 0.56 -17.75 11.34
C LYS A 22 1.76 -18.63 11.71
N LYS A 23 2.92 -18.41 11.08
CA LYS A 23 4.15 -19.19 11.34
C LYS A 23 5.00 -18.61 12.46
N ILE A 24 4.63 -17.48 13.02
CA ILE A 24 5.37 -16.88 14.14
C ILE A 24 5.03 -17.69 15.40
N ASN A 25 6.01 -18.36 15.95
CA ASN A 25 5.86 -19.02 17.25
C ASN A 25 5.97 -17.95 18.35
N LEU A 26 4.82 -17.55 18.90
CA LEU A 26 4.75 -16.52 19.93
C LEU A 26 5.07 -17.12 21.30
N PRO A 27 6.02 -16.55 22.06
CA PRO A 27 6.21 -16.89 23.46
C PRO A 27 4.92 -16.63 24.27
N GLU A 28 4.75 -17.37 25.35
CA GLU A 28 3.63 -17.16 26.26
C GLU A 28 3.58 -15.69 26.75
N ASN A 29 2.43 -15.10 26.75
CA ASN A 29 2.18 -13.70 27.10
C ASN A 29 2.82 -12.65 26.18
N CYS A 30 3.41 -13.04 25.04
CA CYS A 30 3.93 -12.11 24.05
C CYS A 30 2.80 -11.45 23.26
N ILE A 31 2.91 -10.15 22.99
CA ILE A 31 1.99 -9.40 22.13
C ILE A 31 2.55 -9.41 20.70
N LEU A 32 1.74 -9.80 19.72
CA LEU A 32 2.04 -9.63 18.31
C LEU A 32 1.31 -8.41 17.76
N ILE A 33 2.06 -7.45 17.23
CA ILE A 33 1.52 -6.25 16.60
C ILE A 33 1.85 -6.33 15.12
N PHE A 34 0.85 -6.23 14.27
CA PHE A 34 1.04 -6.13 12.83
C PHE A 34 0.58 -4.76 12.31
N ASP A 35 1.53 -4.01 11.77
CA ASP A 35 1.24 -2.77 11.06
C ASP A 35 0.89 -3.07 9.60
N ALA A 36 -0.40 -3.07 9.31
CA ALA A 36 -0.97 -3.30 8.01
C ALA A 36 -1.21 -2.03 7.19
N THR A 37 -0.62 -0.90 7.58
CA THR A 37 -0.83 0.42 6.95
C THR A 37 -0.81 0.38 5.42
N GLN A 38 0.07 -0.41 4.82
CA GLN A 38 0.18 -0.48 3.36
C GLN A 38 -0.95 -1.26 2.69
N ILE A 39 -1.55 -2.21 3.39
CA ILE A 39 -2.50 -3.17 2.80
C ILE A 39 -3.85 -3.19 3.52
N LEU A 40 -4.11 -2.25 4.41
CA LEU A 40 -5.33 -2.24 5.24
C LEU A 40 -6.62 -2.25 4.39
N GLY A 41 -6.67 -1.50 3.30
CA GLY A 41 -7.80 -1.51 2.37
C GLY A 41 -7.98 -2.84 1.65
N LEU A 42 -6.88 -3.52 1.31
CA LEU A 42 -6.95 -4.85 0.69
C LEU A 42 -7.43 -5.93 1.67
N ILE A 43 -7.12 -5.77 2.96
CA ILE A 43 -7.64 -6.63 4.04
C ILE A 43 -9.14 -6.34 4.27
N ALA A 44 -9.52 -5.06 4.36
CA ALA A 44 -10.91 -4.66 4.58
C ALA A 44 -11.88 -5.17 3.50
N THR A 45 -11.39 -5.36 2.28
CA THR A 45 -12.17 -5.83 1.12
C THR A 45 -12.00 -7.33 0.83
N ASN A 46 -11.37 -8.08 1.73
CA ASN A 46 -11.11 -9.52 1.62
C ASN A 46 -10.29 -9.96 0.38
N ASN A 47 -9.55 -9.05 -0.26
CA ASN A 47 -8.56 -9.44 -1.28
C ASN A 47 -7.25 -9.96 -0.66
N ILE A 48 -7.01 -9.60 0.60
CA ILE A 48 -6.03 -10.22 1.49
C ILE A 48 -6.78 -10.72 2.71
N GLU A 49 -6.51 -11.97 3.12
CA GLU A 49 -7.17 -12.56 4.29
C GLU A 49 -6.93 -11.71 5.54
N ASN A 50 -7.99 -11.48 6.31
CA ASN A 50 -7.90 -10.67 7.52
C ASN A 50 -7.18 -11.45 8.65
N PRO A 51 -6.00 -10.98 9.10
CA PRO A 51 -5.22 -11.70 10.11
C PRO A 51 -5.89 -11.76 11.49
N LEU A 52 -6.91 -10.94 11.76
CA LEU A 52 -7.70 -11.07 12.99
C LEU A 52 -8.36 -12.44 13.12
N TYR A 53 -8.69 -13.10 11.99
CA TYR A 53 -9.28 -14.45 12.01
C TYR A 53 -8.26 -15.56 12.29
N TRP A 54 -6.96 -15.24 12.31
CA TRP A 54 -5.90 -16.21 12.53
C TRP A 54 -5.55 -16.44 13.99
N PHE A 55 -5.96 -15.54 14.85
CA PHE A 55 -5.63 -15.54 16.26
C PHE A 55 -6.91 -15.61 17.09
N SER A 56 -6.89 -16.43 18.15
CA SER A 56 -8.00 -16.51 19.09
C SER A 56 -8.12 -15.23 19.92
N ASP A 57 -9.26 -15.02 20.56
CA ASP A 57 -9.53 -13.92 21.48
C ASP A 57 -8.67 -13.95 22.75
N GLU A 58 -8.09 -15.11 23.09
CA GLU A 58 -7.12 -15.25 24.19
C GLU A 58 -5.73 -14.76 23.80
N GLN A 59 -5.39 -14.83 22.51
CA GLN A 59 -4.07 -14.39 22.02
C GLN A 59 -3.99 -12.86 21.97
N LYS A 60 -2.84 -12.33 22.33
CA LYS A 60 -2.60 -10.88 22.29
C LYS A 60 -2.14 -10.44 20.91
N PHE A 61 -3.07 -10.42 19.95
CA PHE A 61 -2.83 -9.93 18.60
C PHE A 61 -3.45 -8.54 18.39
N ILE A 62 -2.68 -7.64 17.80
CA ILE A 62 -3.08 -6.28 17.46
C ILE A 62 -2.84 -6.07 15.97
N LEU A 63 -3.90 -5.74 15.24
CA LEU A 63 -3.84 -5.24 13.88
C LEU A 63 -3.97 -3.72 13.92
N MET A 64 -3.03 -3.01 13.36
CA MET A 64 -3.08 -1.56 13.25
C MET A 64 -2.79 -1.11 11.83
N GLY A 65 -3.22 0.10 11.50
CA GLY A 65 -2.89 0.69 10.22
C GLY A 65 -3.47 2.07 10.01
N ALA A 66 -2.89 2.78 9.05
CA ALA A 66 -3.38 4.08 8.61
C ALA A 66 -4.47 3.93 7.54
N THR A 67 -5.41 4.88 7.54
CA THR A 67 -6.63 4.82 6.73
C THR A 67 -6.54 5.58 5.40
N HIS A 68 -5.36 6.07 5.01
CA HIS A 68 -5.17 6.96 3.85
C HIS A 68 -4.22 6.39 2.78
N LYS A 69 -4.11 5.05 2.68
CA LYS A 69 -3.29 4.39 1.66
C LYS A 69 -4.14 3.50 0.75
N THR A 70 -4.07 2.20 0.88
CA THR A 70 -4.97 1.30 0.14
C THR A 70 -6.41 1.38 0.64
N LEU A 71 -6.63 1.78 1.89
CA LEU A 71 -7.92 2.23 2.38
C LEU A 71 -8.00 3.73 2.03
N PRO A 72 -8.92 4.18 1.14
CA PRO A 72 -8.91 5.53 0.57
C PRO A 72 -9.63 6.54 1.45
N GLY A 73 -9.31 6.55 2.75
CA GLY A 73 -9.94 7.39 3.76
C GLY A 73 -9.11 8.58 4.21
N PRO A 74 -9.57 9.28 5.25
CA PRO A 74 -8.87 10.41 5.83
C PRO A 74 -7.58 9.98 6.52
N THR A 75 -6.70 10.93 6.83
CA THR A 75 -5.47 10.67 7.59
C THR A 75 -5.79 10.34 9.04
N CYS A 76 -6.07 9.07 9.31
CA CYS A 76 -6.32 8.51 10.63
C CYS A 76 -5.55 7.21 10.85
N GLY A 77 -5.60 6.69 12.06
CA GLY A 77 -5.14 5.35 12.42
C GLY A 77 -6.29 4.50 12.97
N LEU A 78 -6.21 3.20 12.75
CA LEU A 78 -7.08 2.20 13.36
C LEU A 78 -6.24 1.22 14.16
N ILE A 79 -6.76 0.81 15.32
CA ILE A 79 -6.23 -0.27 16.15
C ILE A 79 -7.36 -1.27 16.36
N MET A 80 -7.10 -2.52 16.07
CA MET A 80 -8.10 -3.59 16.12
C MET A 80 -7.53 -4.81 16.82
N THR A 81 -8.35 -5.49 17.62
CA THR A 81 -7.99 -6.73 18.29
C THR A 81 -9.26 -7.54 18.62
N ASN A 82 -9.16 -8.87 18.61
CA ASN A 82 -10.21 -9.75 19.12
C ASN A 82 -10.11 -9.95 20.64
N ASN A 83 -9.00 -9.55 21.27
CA ASN A 83 -8.78 -9.71 22.70
C ASN A 83 -9.51 -8.60 23.48
N LEU A 84 -10.62 -8.94 24.14
CA LEU A 84 -11.45 -7.97 24.87
C LEU A 84 -10.70 -7.25 26.00
N LYS A 85 -9.71 -7.91 26.61
CA LYS A 85 -8.91 -7.27 27.67
C LYS A 85 -8.04 -6.18 27.09
N LEU A 86 -7.41 -6.41 25.94
CA LEU A 86 -6.64 -5.39 25.23
C LEU A 86 -7.54 -4.27 24.73
N ALA A 87 -8.70 -4.59 24.14
CA ALA A 87 -9.66 -3.61 23.63
C ALA A 87 -10.05 -2.61 24.73
N ARG A 88 -10.44 -3.10 25.92
CA ARG A 88 -10.79 -2.26 27.08
C ARG A 88 -9.61 -1.39 27.55
N GLN A 89 -8.39 -1.92 27.51
CA GLN A 89 -7.19 -1.13 27.84
C GLN A 89 -6.97 0.00 26.83
N PHE A 90 -7.17 -0.26 25.53
CA PHE A 90 -7.05 0.78 24.51
C PHE A 90 -8.09 1.87 24.69
N ASP A 91 -9.36 1.51 24.92
CA ASP A 91 -10.41 2.51 25.15
C ASP A 91 -10.08 3.44 26.31
N THR A 92 -9.55 2.90 27.40
CA THR A 92 -9.16 3.69 28.58
C THR A 92 -7.94 4.56 28.31
N LEU A 93 -6.93 4.04 27.58
CA LEU A 93 -5.68 4.76 27.32
C LEU A 93 -5.85 5.81 26.21
N ILE A 94 -6.61 5.50 25.14
CA ILE A 94 -6.76 6.41 24.01
C ILE A 94 -7.55 7.65 24.43
N ASN A 95 -8.67 7.49 25.14
CA ASN A 95 -9.49 8.59 25.59
C ASN A 95 -9.76 8.47 27.11
N PRO A 96 -9.36 9.43 27.95
CA PRO A 96 -8.81 10.76 27.62
C PRO A 96 -7.27 10.88 27.61
N ASP A 97 -6.50 9.82 27.91
CA ASP A 97 -5.08 9.95 28.22
C ASP A 97 -4.25 10.45 27.04
N TYR A 98 -4.45 9.89 25.86
CA TYR A 98 -3.72 10.27 24.64
C TYR A 98 -4.49 11.23 23.75
N LEU A 99 -5.81 11.09 23.62
CA LEU A 99 -6.68 11.93 22.82
C LEU A 99 -7.77 12.56 23.69
N ARG A 100 -7.63 13.84 24.01
CA ARG A 100 -8.65 14.57 24.78
C ARG A 100 -9.86 14.97 23.93
N ASN A 101 -9.63 15.22 22.63
CA ASN A 101 -10.67 15.66 21.71
C ASN A 101 -10.69 14.77 20.48
N SER A 102 -11.82 14.15 20.20
CA SER A 102 -12.03 13.40 18.96
C SER A 102 -12.18 14.34 17.78
N GLN A 103 -11.50 14.03 16.69
CA GLN A 103 -11.63 14.80 15.43
C GLN A 103 -12.82 14.25 14.63
N LEU A 104 -14.02 14.74 14.94
CA LEU A 104 -15.28 14.20 14.39
C LEU A 104 -15.33 14.22 12.86
N HIS A 105 -14.74 15.24 12.22
CA HIS A 105 -14.67 15.30 10.75
C HIS A 105 -13.87 14.13 10.15
N HIS A 106 -12.79 13.68 10.79
CA HIS A 106 -12.07 12.49 10.36
C HIS A 106 -12.90 11.20 10.58
N ILE A 107 -13.61 11.12 11.69
CA ILE A 107 -14.47 9.97 11.98
C ILE A 107 -15.60 9.88 10.94
N LEU A 108 -16.28 10.99 10.65
CA LEU A 108 -17.34 11.03 9.64
C LEU A 108 -16.82 10.71 8.24
N SER A 109 -15.65 11.25 7.87
CA SER A 109 -15.00 10.93 6.59
C SER A 109 -14.63 9.44 6.51
N LEU A 110 -14.17 8.84 7.61
CA LEU A 110 -13.86 7.41 7.66
C LEU A 110 -15.12 6.55 7.52
N ILE A 111 -16.22 6.93 8.18
CA ILE A 111 -17.51 6.23 8.06
C ILE A 111 -17.96 6.24 6.59
N LEU A 112 -17.92 7.41 5.91
CA LEU A 112 -18.25 7.51 4.50
C LEU A 112 -17.36 6.62 3.63
N THR A 113 -16.06 6.61 3.91
CA THR A 113 -15.10 5.72 3.20
C THR A 113 -15.45 4.25 3.38
N LEU A 114 -15.82 3.83 4.60
CA LEU A 114 -16.20 2.44 4.88
C LEU A 114 -17.50 2.05 4.16
N MET A 115 -18.47 2.98 4.06
CA MET A 115 -19.70 2.78 3.27
C MET A 115 -19.39 2.63 1.78
N GLU A 116 -18.49 3.44 1.22
CA GLU A 116 -18.02 3.29 -0.16
C GLU A 116 -17.33 1.94 -0.38
N LEU A 117 -16.49 1.51 0.57
CA LEU A 117 -15.79 0.23 0.48
C LEU A 117 -16.72 -0.97 0.60
N GLU A 118 -17.83 -0.85 1.33
CA GLU A 118 -18.84 -1.90 1.38
C GLU A 118 -19.45 -2.15 0.00
N ILE A 119 -19.66 -1.11 -0.79
CA ILE A 119 -20.28 -1.17 -2.12
C ILE A 119 -19.24 -1.46 -3.21
N TYR A 120 -18.16 -0.70 -3.24
CA TYR A 120 -17.19 -0.71 -4.35
C TYR A 120 -15.86 -1.38 -4.00
N GLY A 121 -15.60 -1.66 -2.74
CA GLY A 121 -14.26 -2.01 -2.26
C GLY A 121 -13.69 -3.28 -2.88
N LYS A 122 -14.53 -4.28 -3.16
CA LYS A 122 -14.09 -5.53 -3.80
C LYS A 122 -13.58 -5.27 -5.22
N GLN A 123 -14.27 -4.44 -5.99
CA GLN A 123 -13.88 -4.06 -7.35
C GLN A 123 -12.64 -3.15 -7.33
N TYR A 124 -12.63 -2.18 -6.42
CA TYR A 124 -11.50 -1.25 -6.27
C TYR A 124 -10.20 -1.98 -5.92
N SER A 125 -10.21 -2.82 -4.91
CA SER A 125 -9.00 -3.55 -4.52
C SER A 125 -8.57 -4.62 -5.53
N PHE A 126 -9.51 -5.23 -6.25
CA PHE A 126 -9.19 -6.06 -7.42
C PHE A 126 -8.47 -5.24 -8.49
N SER A 127 -8.99 -4.05 -8.82
CA SER A 127 -8.38 -3.12 -9.78
C SER A 127 -6.96 -2.73 -9.36
N ILE A 128 -6.74 -2.42 -8.07
CA ILE A 128 -5.42 -2.11 -7.51
C ILE A 128 -4.39 -3.22 -7.80
N ILE A 129 -4.73 -4.46 -7.43
CA ILE A 129 -3.81 -5.60 -7.58
C ILE A 129 -3.62 -5.96 -9.07
N ASN A 130 -4.70 -5.89 -9.85
CA ASN A 130 -4.65 -6.16 -11.29
C ASN A 130 -3.75 -5.13 -12.00
N ASN A 131 -3.95 -3.84 -11.77
CA ASN A 131 -3.13 -2.77 -12.32
C ASN A 131 -1.66 -2.90 -11.91
N ALA A 132 -1.38 -3.32 -10.67
CA ALA A 132 -0.01 -3.57 -10.22
C ALA A 132 0.65 -4.69 -11.03
N ASN A 133 -0.04 -5.78 -11.30
CA ASN A 133 0.50 -6.88 -12.09
C ASN A 133 0.65 -6.52 -13.57
N ILE A 134 -0.30 -5.77 -14.14
CA ILE A 134 -0.22 -5.30 -15.54
C ILE A 134 0.96 -4.32 -15.70
N LEU A 135 1.08 -3.34 -14.81
CA LEU A 135 2.19 -2.37 -14.85
C LEU A 135 3.53 -3.07 -14.66
N ALA A 136 3.63 -4.01 -13.72
CA ALA A 136 4.84 -4.80 -13.50
C ALA A 136 5.23 -5.61 -14.75
N LYS A 137 4.25 -6.26 -15.40
CA LYS A 137 4.45 -6.99 -16.65
C LYS A 137 4.91 -6.06 -17.79
N ALA A 138 4.30 -4.88 -17.92
CA ALA A 138 4.69 -3.91 -18.94
C ALA A 138 6.11 -3.38 -18.71
N LEU A 139 6.48 -3.11 -17.46
CA LEU A 139 7.83 -2.71 -17.09
C LEU A 139 8.86 -3.83 -17.35
N ASP A 140 8.51 -5.09 -17.09
CA ASP A 140 9.35 -6.25 -17.38
C ASP A 140 9.61 -6.41 -18.89
N ILE A 141 8.60 -6.21 -19.72
CA ILE A 141 8.73 -6.15 -21.21
C ILE A 141 9.74 -5.06 -21.60
N TYR A 142 9.74 -3.91 -20.92
CA TYR A 142 10.71 -2.84 -21.14
C TYR A 142 12.04 -3.04 -20.38
N GLN A 143 12.32 -4.28 -19.94
CA GLN A 143 13.59 -4.67 -19.31
C GLN A 143 13.92 -3.94 -18.00
N PHE A 144 12.88 -3.58 -17.23
CA PHE A 144 13.06 -3.25 -15.83
C PHE A 144 13.20 -4.54 -15.01
N ASN A 145 14.13 -4.56 -14.09
CA ASN A 145 14.33 -5.73 -13.22
C ASN A 145 13.30 -5.72 -12.07
N ILE A 146 12.16 -6.38 -12.28
CA ILE A 146 11.05 -6.41 -11.32
C ILE A 146 11.25 -7.53 -10.31
N ILE A 147 11.17 -7.21 -9.02
CA ILE A 147 11.06 -8.22 -7.97
C ILE A 147 9.67 -8.83 -8.02
N GLN A 148 9.60 -10.16 -8.09
CA GLN A 148 8.34 -10.88 -8.27
C GLN A 148 8.18 -12.03 -7.27
N VAL A 149 6.93 -12.44 -7.07
CA VAL A 149 6.51 -13.60 -6.26
C VAL A 149 5.71 -14.54 -7.16
N PRO A 150 6.36 -15.49 -7.86
CA PRO A 150 5.68 -16.37 -8.80
C PRO A 150 4.43 -17.05 -8.20
N PRO A 151 3.36 -17.26 -9.00
CA PRO A 151 3.22 -16.96 -10.43
C PRO A 151 2.86 -15.50 -10.78
N LYS A 152 2.82 -14.59 -9.82
CA LYS A 152 2.51 -13.16 -10.00
C LYS A 152 3.73 -12.29 -9.77
N TYR A 153 3.68 -11.04 -10.22
CA TYR A 153 4.67 -10.04 -9.84
C TYR A 153 4.43 -9.59 -8.39
N THR A 154 3.18 -9.34 -8.03
CA THR A 154 2.81 -8.88 -6.69
C THR A 154 1.42 -9.38 -6.29
N TYR A 155 1.21 -9.50 -4.98
CA TYR A 155 -0.09 -9.79 -4.35
C TYR A 155 -0.68 -8.55 -3.66
N THR A 156 -0.04 -7.39 -3.84
CA THR A 156 -0.46 -6.11 -3.26
C THR A 156 -0.53 -5.02 -4.33
N HIS A 157 -0.61 -3.78 -3.90
CA HIS A 157 -0.57 -2.60 -4.76
C HIS A 157 0.86 -2.17 -5.14
N GLN A 158 1.88 -2.78 -4.57
CA GLN A 158 3.27 -2.33 -4.71
C GLN A 158 4.04 -3.16 -5.74
N ILE A 159 4.82 -2.45 -6.55
CA ILE A 159 5.80 -2.99 -7.48
C ILE A 159 7.17 -2.52 -7.01
N PHE A 160 8.14 -3.42 -6.97
CA PHE A 160 9.51 -3.08 -6.63
C PHE A 160 10.43 -3.32 -7.81
N ILE A 161 11.10 -2.26 -8.28
CA ILE A 161 12.08 -2.30 -9.37
C ILE A 161 13.46 -2.37 -8.73
N SER A 162 14.19 -3.46 -8.94
CA SER A 162 15.57 -3.62 -8.49
C SER A 162 16.52 -2.85 -9.39
N MET A 163 17.36 -2.01 -8.78
CA MET A 163 18.32 -1.21 -9.50
C MET A 163 19.52 -0.87 -8.61
N PRO A 164 20.76 -0.81 -9.13
CA PRO A 164 21.89 -0.27 -8.37
C PRO A 164 21.58 1.12 -7.82
N GLN A 165 22.01 1.40 -6.58
CA GLN A 165 21.61 2.60 -5.84
C GLN A 165 21.82 3.90 -6.64
N ASN A 166 23.01 4.08 -7.24
CA ASN A 166 23.33 5.26 -8.02
C ASN A 166 22.41 5.42 -9.26
N LYS A 167 22.10 4.31 -9.95
CA LYS A 167 21.18 4.33 -11.10
C LYS A 167 19.75 4.62 -10.66
N ALA A 168 19.31 4.05 -9.55
CA ALA A 168 17.99 4.28 -9.00
C ALA A 168 17.78 5.75 -8.59
N GLU A 169 18.78 6.36 -7.96
CA GLU A 169 18.76 7.76 -7.58
C GLU A 169 18.73 8.70 -8.80
N MET A 170 19.57 8.42 -9.79
CA MET A 170 19.56 9.18 -11.05
C MET A 170 18.21 9.08 -11.77
N PHE A 171 17.64 7.89 -11.84
CA PHE A 171 16.35 7.68 -12.49
C PHE A 171 15.20 8.32 -11.70
N TYR A 172 15.23 8.23 -10.38
CA TYR A 172 14.28 8.92 -9.50
C TYR A 172 14.28 10.43 -9.74
N ASN A 173 15.47 11.06 -9.78
CA ASN A 173 15.59 12.50 -10.03
C ASN A 173 15.06 12.88 -11.43
N LYS A 174 15.39 12.11 -12.47
CA LYS A 174 14.83 12.32 -13.80
C LYS A 174 13.29 12.23 -13.81
N CYS A 175 12.70 11.26 -13.09
CA CYS A 175 11.25 11.18 -12.97
C CYS A 175 10.66 12.45 -12.33
N LEU A 176 11.31 12.99 -11.29
CA LEU A 176 10.87 14.23 -10.65
C LEU A 176 10.95 15.43 -11.60
N ASP A 177 11.98 15.52 -12.46
CA ASP A 177 12.12 16.59 -13.47
C ASP A 177 10.94 16.61 -14.45
N TYR A 178 10.32 15.44 -14.70
CA TYR A 178 9.10 15.31 -15.50
C TYR A 178 7.81 15.38 -14.70
N GLY A 179 7.86 15.64 -13.37
CA GLY A 179 6.70 15.66 -12.50
C GLY A 179 6.13 14.27 -12.17
N VAL A 180 6.91 13.20 -12.41
CA VAL A 180 6.53 11.83 -12.09
C VAL A 180 7.07 11.45 -10.71
N SER A 181 6.17 11.35 -9.71
CA SER A 181 6.53 11.00 -8.33
C SER A 181 6.51 9.49 -8.13
N ILE A 182 7.66 8.93 -7.77
CA ILE A 182 7.85 7.53 -7.39
C ILE A 182 8.64 7.45 -6.08
N ASN A 183 8.74 6.28 -5.45
CA ASN A 183 9.50 6.14 -4.22
C ASN A 183 10.90 5.58 -4.47
N PHE A 184 11.93 6.36 -4.16
CA PHE A 184 13.30 5.87 -4.11
C PHE A 184 13.57 5.11 -2.80
N ARG A 185 14.23 3.96 -2.91
CA ARG A 185 14.60 3.08 -1.80
C ARG A 185 16.10 2.85 -1.76
N ASN A 186 16.77 3.58 -0.89
CA ASN A 186 18.21 3.44 -0.63
C ASN A 186 18.55 2.29 0.33
N LYS A 187 17.54 1.70 1.00
CA LYS A 187 17.71 0.52 1.87
C LYS A 187 17.64 -0.75 1.03
N LYS A 188 18.44 -1.75 1.40
CA LYS A 188 18.41 -3.06 0.75
C LYS A 188 17.14 -3.81 1.13
N ILE A 189 16.08 -3.58 0.35
CA ILE A 189 14.81 -4.29 0.43
C ILE A 189 14.89 -5.42 -0.60
N TYR A 190 14.38 -6.61 -0.25
CA TYR A 190 14.55 -7.78 -1.10
C TYR A 190 16.01 -8.02 -1.53
N ARG A 191 16.99 -7.63 -0.66
CA ARG A 191 18.45 -7.72 -0.88
C ARG A 191 19.00 -6.75 -1.93
N THR A 192 18.23 -5.79 -2.40
CA THR A 192 18.63 -4.80 -3.41
C THR A 192 18.11 -3.40 -3.08
N CYS A 193 18.71 -2.39 -3.65
CA CYS A 193 18.16 -1.04 -3.72
C CYS A 193 17.19 -0.93 -4.91
N GLY A 194 16.47 0.16 -5.04
CA GLY A 194 15.63 0.37 -6.20
C GLY A 194 14.52 1.39 -6.00
N LEU A 195 13.44 1.18 -6.72
CA LEU A 195 12.28 2.05 -6.76
C LEU A 195 11.03 1.27 -6.41
N ARG A 196 10.09 1.92 -5.72
CA ARG A 196 8.79 1.38 -5.40
C ARG A 196 7.71 2.23 -6.07
N ILE A 197 6.78 1.57 -6.75
CA ILE A 197 5.61 2.18 -7.36
C ILE A 197 4.37 1.56 -6.70
N GLY A 198 3.33 2.37 -6.50
CA GLY A 198 2.03 1.92 -5.99
C GLY A 198 0.91 2.29 -6.96
N THR A 199 -0.11 1.44 -7.04
CA THR A 199 -1.22 1.59 -7.99
C THR A 199 -2.54 1.98 -7.35
N GLN A 200 -2.59 2.15 -6.03
CA GLN A 200 -3.85 2.42 -5.32
C GLN A 200 -4.52 3.72 -5.78
N GLU A 201 -3.76 4.80 -5.95
CA GLU A 201 -4.29 6.09 -6.33
C GLU A 201 -4.75 6.10 -7.79
N ILE A 202 -3.91 5.65 -8.70
CA ILE A 202 -4.22 5.62 -10.12
C ILE A 202 -5.39 4.68 -10.46
N SER A 203 -5.61 3.63 -9.65
CA SER A 203 -6.81 2.79 -9.76
C SER A 203 -8.07 3.56 -9.32
N ARG A 204 -7.95 4.49 -8.35
CA ARG A 204 -9.04 5.37 -7.96
C ARG A 204 -9.41 6.36 -9.08
N TYR A 205 -8.46 6.72 -9.95
CA TYR A 205 -8.70 7.54 -11.14
C TYR A 205 -9.41 6.78 -12.28
N GLY A 206 -9.77 5.52 -12.06
CA GLY A 206 -10.40 4.68 -13.09
C GLY A 206 -9.43 4.18 -14.15
N TRP A 207 -8.13 4.36 -13.95
CA TRP A 207 -7.13 3.89 -14.89
C TRP A 207 -7.05 2.35 -14.88
N ASN A 208 -6.83 1.79 -16.06
CA ASN A 208 -6.85 0.36 -16.32
C ASN A 208 -5.63 -0.08 -17.13
N GLU A 209 -5.70 -1.22 -17.78
CA GLU A 209 -4.61 -1.82 -18.55
C GLU A 209 -3.95 -0.85 -19.54
N LYS A 210 -4.72 -0.08 -20.29
CA LYS A 210 -4.21 0.87 -21.28
C LYS A 210 -3.29 1.92 -20.64
N GLU A 211 -3.75 2.52 -19.55
CA GLU A 211 -2.97 3.53 -18.84
C GLU A 211 -1.73 2.93 -18.18
N MET A 212 -1.80 1.67 -17.72
CA MET A 212 -0.62 0.98 -17.16
C MET A 212 0.48 0.79 -18.21
N PHE A 213 0.14 0.46 -19.46
CA PHE A 213 1.12 0.40 -20.55
C PHE A 213 1.70 1.77 -20.89
N ILE A 214 0.89 2.84 -20.89
CA ILE A 214 1.37 4.20 -21.15
C ILE A 214 2.32 4.65 -20.02
N ILE A 215 2.02 4.34 -18.75
CA ILE A 215 2.91 4.62 -17.61
C ILE A 215 4.25 3.90 -17.78
N ALA A 216 4.22 2.61 -18.14
CA ALA A 216 5.44 1.83 -18.35
C ALA A 216 6.27 2.40 -19.52
N GLU A 217 5.63 2.85 -20.58
CA GLU A 217 6.28 3.53 -21.71
C GLU A 217 6.92 4.85 -21.30
N ILE A 218 6.22 5.70 -20.54
CA ILE A 218 6.78 6.95 -20.00
C ILE A 218 8.02 6.66 -19.15
N LEU A 219 7.94 5.68 -18.25
CA LEU A 219 9.08 5.34 -17.40
C LEU A 219 10.28 4.81 -18.20
N ARG A 220 10.03 4.01 -19.26
CA ARG A 220 11.07 3.60 -20.21
C ARG A 220 11.69 4.81 -20.91
N ASP A 221 10.88 5.71 -21.45
CA ASP A 221 11.35 6.87 -22.20
C ASP A 221 12.21 7.79 -21.34
N ILE A 222 11.83 7.99 -20.06
CA ILE A 222 12.62 8.75 -19.07
C ILE A 222 13.95 8.03 -18.78
N ARG A 223 13.92 6.68 -18.62
CA ARG A 223 15.13 5.90 -18.33
C ARG A 223 16.14 5.99 -19.46
N ASP A 224 15.67 5.77 -20.68
CA ASP A 224 16.51 5.55 -21.85
C ASP A 224 16.81 6.83 -22.64
N ASN A 225 16.17 7.96 -22.30
CA ASN A 225 16.24 9.25 -23.02
C ASN A 225 15.89 9.10 -24.53
N VAL A 226 14.90 8.28 -24.85
CA VAL A 226 14.58 7.89 -26.24
C VAL A 226 13.84 8.99 -27.00
N HIS A 227 13.07 9.82 -26.30
CA HIS A 227 12.22 10.85 -26.90
C HIS A 227 12.61 12.27 -26.45
N LEU A 228 12.19 13.26 -27.24
CA LEU A 228 12.29 14.66 -26.84
C LEU A 228 11.49 14.89 -25.55
N SER A 229 11.97 15.74 -24.68
CA SER A 229 11.30 16.05 -23.42
C SER A 229 9.85 16.50 -23.60
N GLN A 230 9.53 17.14 -24.75
CA GLN A 230 8.17 17.55 -25.10
C GLN A 230 7.22 16.36 -25.30
N ASP A 231 7.66 15.26 -25.94
CA ASP A 231 6.83 14.08 -26.19
C ASP A 231 6.46 13.37 -24.87
N ILE A 232 7.43 13.25 -23.96
CA ILE A 232 7.22 12.69 -22.63
C ILE A 232 6.21 13.54 -21.84
N SER A 233 6.41 14.85 -21.82
CA SER A 233 5.52 15.78 -21.13
C SER A 233 4.11 15.76 -21.72
N GLN A 234 3.96 15.60 -23.04
CA GLN A 234 2.66 15.48 -23.68
C GLN A 234 1.93 14.18 -23.26
N LYS A 235 2.63 13.04 -23.19
CA LYS A 235 2.05 11.78 -22.70
C LYS A 235 1.58 11.93 -21.25
N ILE A 236 2.37 12.56 -20.38
CA ILE A 236 2.02 12.80 -18.97
C ILE A 236 0.78 13.69 -18.89
N ASN A 237 0.75 14.79 -19.64
CA ASN A 237 -0.41 15.71 -19.65
C ASN A 237 -1.68 15.01 -20.17
N THR A 238 -1.56 14.15 -21.17
CA THR A 238 -2.67 13.35 -21.69
C THR A 238 -3.24 12.42 -20.62
N LEU A 239 -2.38 11.71 -19.86
CA LEU A 239 -2.83 10.89 -18.74
C LEU A 239 -3.49 11.71 -17.63
N SER A 240 -2.89 12.84 -17.27
CA SER A 240 -3.43 13.72 -16.21
C SER A 240 -4.79 14.32 -16.58
N ALA A 241 -5.09 14.47 -17.87
CA ALA A 241 -6.37 14.99 -18.35
C ALA A 241 -7.53 13.96 -18.24
N ILE A 242 -7.26 12.67 -18.09
CA ILE A 242 -8.27 11.60 -18.01
C ILE A 242 -8.48 11.09 -16.59
N ILE A 243 -8.27 11.93 -15.57
CA ILE A 243 -8.58 11.59 -14.18
C ILE A 243 -10.10 11.63 -13.98
N ASN A 244 -10.67 10.47 -13.64
CA ASN A 244 -12.07 10.33 -13.28
C ASN A 244 -12.17 9.53 -11.98
N ILE A 245 -12.67 10.17 -10.90
CA ILE A 245 -12.78 9.48 -9.60
C ILE A 245 -13.80 8.36 -9.70
N SER A 246 -13.31 7.13 -9.56
CA SER A 246 -14.08 5.89 -9.59
C SER A 246 -14.20 5.27 -8.19
N PHE A 247 -15.12 4.35 -8.01
CA PHE A 247 -15.33 3.61 -6.76
C PHE A 247 -15.68 4.53 -5.57
N SER A 248 -16.42 5.59 -5.84
CA SER A 248 -16.89 6.56 -4.84
C SER A 248 -18.35 6.91 -5.08
N PHE A 249 -19.00 7.48 -4.06
CA PHE A 249 -20.30 8.11 -4.25
C PHE A 249 -20.11 9.34 -5.13
N HIS A 250 -20.91 9.42 -6.20
CA HIS A 250 -20.94 10.63 -7.00
C HIS A 250 -21.70 11.71 -6.24
N PRO A 251 -21.18 12.96 -6.15
CA PRO A 251 -21.99 14.07 -5.69
C PRO A 251 -23.14 14.22 -6.69
N TYR A 252 -24.37 14.26 -6.19
CA TYR A 252 -25.56 14.58 -6.96
C TYR A 252 -25.53 16.04 -7.43
#